data_ace3ee5da93ad5e7af561426f72355c7
#
_entry.id   ace3ee5da93ad5e7af561426f72355c7
#
_cell.length_a   1.000
_cell.length_b   1.000
_cell.length_c   1.000
_cell.angle_alpha   90.00
_cell.angle_beta   90.00
_cell.angle_gamma   90.00
#
_symmetry.space_group_name_H-M   'P 1'
#
loop_
_entity.id
_entity.type
_entity.pdbx_description
1 polymer ?
#
loop_
_entity_poly.entity_id
_entity_poly.type
_entity_poly.pdbx_seq_one_letter_code
_entity_poly.pdbx_strand_id
1 'polypeptide(L)'
;APQPADEGYRAAYSVDADGNDIFDSSMNDEQKYDAALKAAVTFFEKAGYTFDADGKVASAPAGAPESYEILIPGQGKQDHPTYGIATAASKALETIGIKLSVNDVGTSVWNNALEGNTAQMWVAAWQSTADPDMYQVYHSSNAHGKGTNSNHYQVDDPALDALIIDGRTSADTEYRKSVYKQAMEIIMDWGVELPVYQRKDCTVASTIRVDCDTLPKDMTPYWGWKAEIETLAVK
;
A
#
# COMPACT_ATOMS: atom_id res chain seq x y z
N ALA A 1 6.46 10.13 6.01
CA ALA A 1 5.91 8.99 6.74
C ALA A 1 6.81 8.65 7.92
N PRO A 2 6.25 8.22 9.07
CA PRO A 2 7.04 7.76 10.21
C PRO A 2 8.05 6.68 9.78
N GLN A 3 9.22 6.70 10.35
CA GLN A 3 10.28 5.73 10.09
C GLN A 3 10.39 4.74 11.27
N PRO A 4 10.94 3.55 11.08
CA PRO A 4 11.09 2.57 12.17
C PRO A 4 11.84 3.05 13.41
N ALA A 5 12.64 4.14 13.30
CA ALA A 5 13.35 4.75 14.41
C ALA A 5 12.54 5.83 15.14
N ASP A 6 11.39 6.23 14.62
CA ASP A 6 10.58 7.29 15.21
C ASP A 6 9.85 6.76 16.45
N GLU A 7 9.76 7.61 17.49
CA GLU A 7 8.99 7.27 18.69
C GLU A 7 7.52 7.03 18.33
N GLY A 8 6.96 5.94 18.84
CA GLY A 8 5.58 5.54 18.55
C GLY A 8 5.35 4.91 17.17
N TYR A 9 6.44 4.65 16.39
CA TYR A 9 6.28 3.90 15.16
C TYR A 9 5.72 2.50 15.45
N ARG A 10 4.71 2.13 14.68
CA ARG A 10 4.17 0.78 14.66
C ARG A 10 4.12 0.30 13.22
N ALA A 11 4.72 -0.86 12.95
CA ALA A 11 4.60 -1.47 11.64
C ALA A 11 3.13 -1.78 11.34
N ALA A 12 2.69 -1.44 10.14
CA ALA A 12 1.38 -1.83 9.66
C ALA A 12 1.28 -3.37 9.71
N TYR A 13 0.11 -3.87 10.10
CA TYR A 13 -0.17 -5.32 10.14
C TYR A 13 0.75 -6.12 11.08
N SER A 14 1.22 -5.49 12.16
CA SER A 14 2.00 -6.15 13.22
C SER A 14 1.16 -6.77 14.32
N VAL A 15 -0.14 -6.86 14.13
CA VAL A 15 -1.11 -7.40 15.10
C VAL A 15 -1.99 -8.47 14.48
N ASP A 16 -2.51 -9.36 15.32
CA ASP A 16 -3.59 -10.29 14.97
C ASP A 16 -4.97 -9.57 14.93
N ALA A 17 -6.03 -10.32 14.62
CA ALA A 17 -7.38 -9.77 14.52
C ALA A 17 -7.95 -9.24 15.84
N ASP A 18 -7.38 -9.63 16.97
CA ASP A 18 -7.75 -9.16 18.31
C ASP A 18 -6.89 -7.98 18.78
N GLY A 19 -5.93 -7.54 17.97
CA GLY A 19 -5.04 -6.42 18.24
C GLY A 19 -3.80 -6.78 19.05
N ASN A 20 -3.49 -8.06 19.24
CA ASN A 20 -2.27 -8.50 19.94
C ASN A 20 -1.07 -8.41 19.01
N ASP A 21 0.07 -7.97 19.52
CA ASP A 21 1.32 -7.96 18.78
C ASP A 21 1.74 -9.38 18.38
N ILE A 22 2.07 -9.58 17.11
CA ILE A 22 2.47 -10.88 16.56
C ILE A 22 3.98 -11.08 16.48
N PHE A 23 4.75 -10.02 16.62
CA PHE A 23 6.22 -10.06 16.56
C PHE A 23 6.84 -9.63 17.88
N ASP A 24 7.94 -10.31 18.19
CA ASP A 24 8.78 -9.95 19.32
C ASP A 24 10.25 -9.85 18.84
N SER A 25 11.06 -9.10 19.56
CA SER A 25 12.45 -8.81 19.19
C SER A 25 13.36 -10.03 19.17
N SER A 26 12.96 -11.13 19.81
CA SER A 26 13.73 -12.39 19.85
C SER A 26 13.50 -13.29 18.64
N MET A 27 12.43 -13.04 17.84
CA MET A 27 12.06 -13.86 16.71
C MET A 27 13.02 -13.72 15.54
N ASN A 28 13.45 -14.84 14.98
CA ASN A 28 14.10 -14.90 13.68
C ASN A 28 13.07 -14.79 12.54
N ASP A 29 13.54 -14.73 11.29
CA ASP A 29 12.68 -14.51 10.12
C ASP A 29 11.67 -15.66 9.89
N GLU A 30 12.04 -16.91 10.18
CA GLU A 30 11.16 -18.07 10.08
C GLU A 30 10.02 -17.99 11.13
N GLN A 31 10.38 -17.66 12.37
CA GLN A 31 9.40 -17.48 13.45
C GLN A 31 8.43 -16.32 13.17
N LYS A 32 8.94 -15.21 12.60
CA LYS A 32 8.09 -14.08 12.17
C LYS A 32 7.14 -14.49 11.06
N TYR A 33 7.61 -15.28 10.09
CA TYR A 33 6.77 -15.80 9.01
C TYR A 33 5.65 -16.69 9.54
N ASP A 34 5.97 -17.62 10.44
CA ASP A 34 4.98 -18.50 11.07
C ASP A 34 3.97 -17.72 11.92
N ALA A 35 4.44 -16.71 12.66
CA ALA A 35 3.57 -15.82 13.44
C ALA A 35 2.62 -15.03 12.53
N ALA A 36 3.12 -14.52 11.40
CA ALA A 36 2.30 -13.79 10.43
C ALA A 36 1.23 -14.71 9.79
N LEU A 37 1.58 -15.97 9.47
CA LEU A 37 0.60 -16.94 8.97
C LEU A 37 -0.51 -17.23 9.97
N LYS A 38 -0.15 -17.44 11.24
CA LYS A 38 -1.13 -17.65 12.32
C LYS A 38 -2.04 -16.43 12.51
N ALA A 39 -1.47 -15.23 12.47
CA ALA A 39 -2.25 -14.00 12.56
C ALA A 39 -3.19 -13.84 11.35
N ALA A 40 -2.76 -14.19 10.13
CA ALA A 40 -3.63 -14.17 8.96
C ALA A 40 -4.87 -15.06 9.14
N VAL A 41 -4.72 -16.24 9.72
CA VAL A 41 -5.85 -17.13 10.03
C VAL A 41 -6.87 -16.43 10.93
N THR A 42 -6.46 -15.70 11.97
CA THR A 42 -7.38 -15.01 12.87
C THR A 42 -8.23 -13.95 12.15
N PHE A 43 -7.68 -13.28 11.13
CA PHE A 43 -8.45 -12.36 10.28
C PHE A 43 -9.46 -13.08 9.41
N PHE A 44 -9.10 -14.23 8.84
CA PHE A 44 -10.04 -15.04 8.09
C PHE A 44 -11.16 -15.60 8.98
N GLU A 45 -10.85 -16.04 10.19
CA GLU A 45 -11.85 -16.47 11.19
C GLU A 45 -12.81 -15.32 11.52
N LYS A 46 -12.30 -14.13 11.77
CA LYS A 46 -13.10 -12.92 12.00
C LYS A 46 -13.97 -12.55 10.79
N ALA A 47 -13.51 -12.85 9.59
CA ALA A 47 -14.29 -12.68 8.35
C ALA A 47 -15.33 -13.80 8.13
N GLY A 48 -15.39 -14.83 9.01
CA GLY A 48 -16.39 -15.88 8.96
C GLY A 48 -15.91 -17.18 8.29
N TYR A 49 -14.62 -17.33 8.01
CA TYR A 49 -14.05 -18.61 7.58
C TYR A 49 -13.92 -19.54 8.80
N THR A 50 -14.03 -20.85 8.55
CA THR A 50 -13.68 -21.88 9.53
C THR A 50 -12.55 -22.74 9.01
N PHE A 51 -11.74 -23.28 9.93
CA PHE A 51 -10.59 -24.12 9.60
C PHE A 51 -10.75 -25.51 10.22
N ASP A 52 -10.20 -26.52 9.55
CA ASP A 52 -10.15 -27.89 10.03
C ASP A 52 -8.96 -28.13 10.98
N ALA A 53 -8.82 -29.38 11.44
CA ALA A 53 -7.74 -29.76 12.33
C ALA A 53 -6.32 -29.64 11.72
N ASP A 54 -6.23 -29.62 10.41
CA ASP A 54 -4.98 -29.46 9.65
C ASP A 54 -4.70 -27.98 9.33
N GLY A 55 -5.53 -27.05 9.82
CA GLY A 55 -5.40 -25.60 9.61
C GLY A 55 -5.79 -25.14 8.21
N LYS A 56 -6.58 -25.93 7.47
CA LYS A 56 -7.08 -25.57 6.15
C LYS A 56 -8.53 -25.10 6.22
N VAL A 57 -8.92 -24.23 5.30
CA VAL A 57 -10.30 -23.75 5.18
C VAL A 57 -11.25 -24.92 5.07
N ALA A 58 -12.13 -25.07 6.05
CA ALA A 58 -13.23 -26.03 6.08
C ALA A 58 -14.51 -25.44 5.48
N SER A 59 -14.78 -24.15 5.73
CA SER A 59 -15.87 -23.41 5.10
C SER A 59 -15.55 -21.94 4.94
N ALA A 60 -16.13 -21.32 3.91
CA ALA A 60 -16.05 -19.90 3.64
C ALA A 60 -17.41 -19.22 3.93
N PRO A 61 -17.43 -17.92 4.31
CA PRO A 61 -18.68 -17.20 4.50
C PRO A 61 -19.45 -17.06 3.19
N ALA A 62 -20.76 -16.87 3.29
CA ALA A 62 -21.61 -16.68 2.11
C ALA A 62 -21.14 -15.47 1.28
N GLY A 63 -20.97 -15.68 -0.02
CA GLY A 63 -20.50 -14.67 -0.97
C GLY A 63 -18.98 -14.54 -1.07
N ALA A 64 -18.20 -15.28 -0.29
CA ALA A 64 -16.77 -15.36 -0.49
C ALA A 64 -16.43 -15.99 -1.85
N PRO A 65 -15.47 -15.43 -2.61
CA PRO A 65 -15.06 -16.03 -3.88
C PRO A 65 -14.31 -17.36 -3.64
N GLU A 66 -14.44 -18.29 -4.60
CA GLU A 66 -13.69 -19.56 -4.55
C GLU A 66 -12.18 -19.38 -4.73
N SER A 67 -11.77 -18.29 -5.32
CA SER A 67 -10.37 -17.90 -5.50
C SER A 67 -10.25 -16.38 -5.64
N TYR A 68 -9.10 -15.87 -5.24
CA TYR A 68 -8.73 -14.47 -5.38
C TYR A 68 -7.76 -14.28 -6.55
N GLU A 69 -7.74 -13.08 -7.10
CA GLU A 69 -6.81 -12.67 -8.14
C GLU A 69 -6.14 -11.34 -7.77
N ILE A 70 -4.83 -11.25 -8.00
CA ILE A 70 -4.08 -10.00 -7.92
C ILE A 70 -3.48 -9.64 -9.27
N LEU A 71 -3.76 -8.44 -9.76
CA LEU A 71 -3.23 -7.92 -11.03
C LEU A 71 -1.95 -7.13 -10.81
N ILE A 72 -0.92 -7.44 -11.59
CA ILE A 72 0.38 -6.74 -11.57
C ILE A 72 0.64 -6.16 -12.96
N PRO A 73 0.96 -4.85 -13.10
CA PRO A 73 1.22 -4.22 -14.40
C PRO A 73 2.68 -4.43 -14.89
N GLY A 74 3.16 -5.67 -14.90
CA GLY A 74 4.53 -6.08 -15.23
C GLY A 74 4.72 -6.53 -16.68
N GLN A 75 3.73 -6.35 -17.56
CA GLN A 75 3.79 -6.69 -18.99
C GLN A 75 3.98 -8.20 -19.27
N GLY A 76 3.60 -9.07 -18.35
CA GLY A 76 3.78 -10.52 -18.45
C GLY A 76 5.21 -11.01 -18.29
N LYS A 77 6.14 -10.15 -17.85
CA LYS A 77 7.57 -10.49 -17.72
C LYS A 77 7.95 -11.14 -16.40
N GLN A 78 7.07 -11.02 -15.40
CA GLN A 78 7.31 -11.53 -14.04
C GLN A 78 8.55 -10.93 -13.33
N ASP A 79 9.05 -9.80 -13.83
CA ASP A 79 10.20 -9.06 -13.31
C ASP A 79 9.78 -7.82 -12.48
N HIS A 80 8.49 -7.58 -12.33
CA HIS A 80 7.99 -6.50 -11.48
C HIS A 80 8.36 -6.77 -10.02
N PRO A 81 8.90 -5.77 -9.28
CA PRO A 81 9.37 -5.99 -7.90
C PRO A 81 8.35 -6.64 -6.96
N THR A 82 7.06 -6.36 -7.15
CA THR A 82 5.98 -6.92 -6.34
C THR A 82 5.59 -8.36 -6.75
N TYR A 83 6.02 -8.84 -7.93
CA TYR A 83 5.66 -10.18 -8.40
C TYR A 83 6.12 -11.28 -7.43
N GLY A 84 7.36 -11.18 -6.96
CA GLY A 84 7.90 -12.11 -5.96
C GLY A 84 7.14 -12.08 -4.63
N ILE A 85 6.73 -10.88 -4.19
CA ILE A 85 5.96 -10.69 -2.94
C ILE A 85 4.57 -11.32 -3.09
N ALA A 86 3.85 -11.03 -4.17
CA ALA A 86 2.53 -11.59 -4.43
C ALA A 86 2.58 -13.13 -4.58
N THR A 87 3.64 -13.66 -5.22
CA THR A 87 3.86 -15.10 -5.35
C THR A 87 4.14 -15.76 -4.00
N ALA A 88 4.90 -15.10 -3.12
CA ALA A 88 5.13 -15.59 -1.76
C ALA A 88 3.83 -15.60 -0.95
N ALA A 89 3.03 -14.54 -1.03
CA ALA A 89 1.71 -14.48 -0.41
C ALA A 89 0.76 -15.56 -0.94
N SER A 90 0.74 -15.80 -2.25
CA SER A 90 -0.04 -16.87 -2.87
C SER A 90 0.31 -18.25 -2.29
N LYS A 91 1.61 -18.55 -2.18
CA LYS A 91 2.09 -19.80 -1.58
C LYS A 91 1.72 -19.92 -0.10
N ALA A 92 1.83 -18.83 0.65
CA ALA A 92 1.44 -18.79 2.06
C ALA A 92 -0.07 -19.07 2.22
N LEU A 93 -0.92 -18.43 1.43
CA LEU A 93 -2.37 -18.63 1.45
C LEU A 93 -2.78 -20.07 1.03
N GLU A 94 -2.04 -20.66 0.09
CA GLU A 94 -2.27 -22.05 -0.32
C GLU A 94 -2.07 -23.04 0.85
N THR A 95 -1.18 -22.76 1.80
CA THR A 95 -0.97 -23.59 2.99
C THR A 95 -2.19 -23.67 3.90
N ILE A 96 -3.05 -22.67 3.87
CA ILE A 96 -4.30 -22.61 4.63
C ILE A 96 -5.54 -22.90 3.75
N GLY A 97 -5.34 -23.29 2.48
CA GLY A 97 -6.43 -23.63 1.57
C GLY A 97 -7.06 -22.46 0.84
N ILE A 98 -6.47 -21.26 0.89
CA ILE A 98 -6.92 -20.08 0.13
C ILE A 98 -6.15 -20.00 -1.18
N LYS A 99 -6.85 -19.87 -2.29
CA LYS A 99 -6.25 -19.75 -3.62
C LYS A 99 -6.13 -18.28 -4.03
N LEU A 100 -4.90 -17.82 -4.28
CA LEU A 100 -4.60 -16.50 -4.85
C LEU A 100 -3.85 -16.66 -6.17
N SER A 101 -4.45 -16.23 -7.27
CA SER A 101 -3.83 -16.19 -8.60
C SER A 101 -3.07 -14.89 -8.78
N VAL A 102 -1.78 -14.97 -9.18
CA VAL A 102 -0.93 -13.81 -9.44
C VAL A 102 -0.85 -13.60 -10.94
N ASN A 103 -1.51 -12.57 -11.47
CA ASN A 103 -1.60 -12.28 -12.88
C ASN A 103 -0.78 -11.04 -13.24
N ASP A 104 0.36 -11.27 -13.91
CA ASP A 104 1.16 -10.22 -14.50
C ASP A 104 0.62 -9.88 -15.88
N VAL A 105 0.07 -8.68 -16.04
CA VAL A 105 -0.67 -8.25 -17.23
C VAL A 105 -0.07 -6.99 -17.87
N GLY A 106 -0.48 -6.70 -19.08
CA GLY A 106 -0.16 -5.42 -19.73
C GLY A 106 -0.85 -4.25 -19.05
N THR A 107 -0.23 -3.06 -19.08
CA THR A 107 -0.75 -1.84 -18.43
C THR A 107 -2.17 -1.50 -18.88
N SER A 108 -2.51 -1.72 -20.16
CA SER A 108 -3.87 -1.44 -20.65
C SER A 108 -4.92 -2.36 -20.03
N VAL A 109 -4.61 -3.64 -19.84
CA VAL A 109 -5.51 -4.60 -19.18
C VAL A 109 -5.70 -4.21 -17.72
N TRP A 110 -4.60 -3.86 -17.05
CA TRP A 110 -4.61 -3.41 -15.66
C TRP A 110 -5.45 -2.13 -15.49
N ASN A 111 -5.20 -1.10 -16.31
CA ASN A 111 -5.98 0.15 -16.27
C ASN A 111 -7.48 -0.10 -16.49
N ASN A 112 -7.83 -0.87 -17.51
CA ASN A 112 -9.24 -1.17 -17.81
C ASN A 112 -9.93 -1.90 -16.64
N ALA A 113 -9.22 -2.79 -15.96
CA ALA A 113 -9.76 -3.51 -14.81
C ALA A 113 -10.00 -2.58 -13.60
N LEU A 114 -9.11 -1.60 -13.36
CA LEU A 114 -9.30 -0.61 -12.31
C LEU A 114 -10.42 0.37 -12.64
N GLU A 115 -10.41 0.95 -13.84
CA GLU A 115 -11.43 1.89 -14.30
C GLU A 115 -12.83 1.25 -14.36
N GLY A 116 -12.89 -0.02 -14.74
CA GLY A 116 -14.12 -0.82 -14.81
C GLY A 116 -14.57 -1.42 -13.47
N ASN A 117 -13.80 -1.21 -12.39
CA ASN A 117 -14.04 -1.81 -11.06
C ASN A 117 -14.22 -3.34 -11.11
N THR A 118 -13.38 -4.02 -11.89
CA THR A 118 -13.43 -5.48 -12.07
C THR A 118 -12.24 -6.19 -11.42
N ALA A 119 -11.19 -5.47 -11.01
CA ALA A 119 -10.06 -6.02 -10.29
C ALA A 119 -10.46 -6.34 -8.84
N GLN A 120 -10.14 -7.55 -8.36
CA GLN A 120 -10.32 -7.90 -6.94
C GLN A 120 -9.19 -7.32 -6.08
N MET A 121 -7.95 -7.52 -6.51
CA MET A 121 -6.74 -6.94 -5.92
C MET A 121 -5.80 -6.49 -7.02
N TRP A 122 -4.98 -5.49 -6.75
CA TRP A 122 -4.02 -4.99 -7.72
C TRP A 122 -2.79 -4.40 -7.04
N VAL A 123 -1.71 -4.35 -7.80
CA VAL A 123 -0.49 -3.63 -7.43
C VAL A 123 -0.49 -2.27 -8.11
N ALA A 124 -0.28 -1.21 -7.35
CA ALA A 124 -0.20 0.14 -7.85
C ALA A 124 0.90 0.93 -7.13
N ALA A 125 1.25 2.09 -7.65
CA ALA A 125 2.07 3.08 -6.98
C ALA A 125 1.50 4.46 -7.27
N TRP A 126 1.22 5.21 -6.23
CA TRP A 126 0.85 6.61 -6.34
C TRP A 126 2.09 7.49 -6.28
N GLN A 127 2.14 8.50 -7.13
CA GLN A 127 3.08 9.59 -6.97
C GLN A 127 2.42 10.63 -6.11
N SER A 128 2.95 10.84 -4.90
CA SER A 128 2.43 11.84 -3.99
C SER A 128 2.68 13.25 -4.51
N THR A 129 1.79 14.17 -4.16
CA THR A 129 1.97 15.62 -4.31
C THR A 129 2.66 16.20 -3.09
N ALA A 130 3.12 17.45 -3.16
CA ALA A 130 3.70 18.14 -2.00
C ALA A 130 2.67 18.33 -0.88
N ASP A 131 1.41 18.53 -1.22
CA ASP A 131 0.31 18.52 -0.26
C ASP A 131 -0.18 17.09 -0.02
N PRO A 132 -0.35 16.64 1.26
CA PRO A 132 -0.81 15.30 1.59
C PRO A 132 -2.33 15.13 1.42
N ASP A 133 -2.91 15.72 0.39
CA ASP A 133 -4.35 15.66 0.09
C ASP A 133 -4.79 14.24 -0.27
N MET A 134 -5.78 13.71 0.45
CA MET A 134 -6.31 12.37 0.26
C MET A 134 -7.58 12.32 -0.59
N TYR A 135 -8.09 13.49 -1.04
CA TYR A 135 -9.39 13.61 -1.70
C TYR A 135 -9.51 12.75 -2.96
N GLN A 136 -8.51 12.80 -3.83
CA GLN A 136 -8.57 12.11 -5.12
C GLN A 136 -8.74 10.60 -4.95
N VAL A 137 -8.04 10.00 -4.00
CA VAL A 137 -7.89 8.54 -3.89
C VAL A 137 -8.90 7.91 -2.95
N TYR A 138 -9.33 8.64 -1.90
CA TYR A 138 -10.14 8.04 -0.84
C TYR A 138 -11.53 8.65 -0.65
N HIS A 139 -11.80 9.86 -1.17
CA HIS A 139 -13.12 10.47 -1.00
C HIS A 139 -14.17 9.73 -1.84
N SER A 140 -15.34 9.45 -1.27
CA SER A 140 -16.42 8.67 -1.89
C SER A 140 -16.94 9.27 -3.20
N SER A 141 -16.83 10.59 -3.39
CA SER A 141 -17.21 11.25 -4.64
C SER A 141 -16.36 10.89 -5.85
N ASN A 142 -15.23 10.19 -5.64
CA ASN A 142 -14.33 9.70 -6.69
C ASN A 142 -14.40 8.17 -6.88
N ALA A 143 -15.39 7.50 -6.28
CA ALA A 143 -15.64 6.08 -6.48
C ALA A 143 -16.04 5.75 -7.94
N HIS A 144 -16.16 4.47 -8.26
CA HIS A 144 -16.46 4.01 -9.61
C HIS A 144 -17.71 4.72 -10.21
N GLY A 145 -17.54 5.27 -11.40
CA GLY A 145 -18.60 6.01 -12.10
C GLY A 145 -18.87 7.41 -11.54
N LYS A 146 -18.07 7.91 -10.59
CA LYS A 146 -18.20 9.25 -9.99
C LYS A 146 -16.88 10.02 -10.12
N GLY A 147 -16.96 11.34 -10.17
CA GLY A 147 -15.83 12.26 -10.11
C GLY A 147 -14.66 11.88 -11.03
N THR A 148 -13.48 11.71 -10.48
CA THR A 148 -12.27 11.30 -11.20
C THR A 148 -12.14 9.78 -11.38
N ASN A 149 -13.05 8.99 -10.80
CA ASN A 149 -12.96 7.51 -10.79
C ASN A 149 -11.65 6.97 -10.19
N SER A 150 -11.03 7.72 -9.26
CA SER A 150 -9.71 7.39 -8.73
C SER A 150 -9.76 6.66 -7.39
N ASN A 151 -10.90 6.66 -6.70
CA ASN A 151 -11.13 5.84 -5.52
C ASN A 151 -11.46 4.40 -5.96
N HIS A 152 -10.44 3.71 -6.46
CA HIS A 152 -10.59 2.31 -6.92
C HIS A 152 -10.88 1.34 -5.77
N TYR A 153 -10.64 1.75 -4.53
CA TYR A 153 -10.95 0.96 -3.33
C TYR A 153 -12.44 0.92 -3.01
N GLN A 154 -13.24 1.81 -3.63
CA GLN A 154 -14.67 1.97 -3.37
C GLN A 154 -14.99 2.31 -1.91
N VAL A 155 -14.06 2.98 -1.21
CA VAL A 155 -14.31 3.46 0.15
C VAL A 155 -15.44 4.47 0.10
N ASP A 156 -16.47 4.22 0.90
CA ASP A 156 -17.64 5.09 1.07
C ASP A 156 -17.90 5.23 2.57
N ASP A 157 -17.20 6.18 3.19
CA ASP A 157 -17.24 6.44 4.61
C ASP A 157 -17.44 7.94 4.86
N PRO A 158 -18.62 8.35 5.34
CA PRO A 158 -18.92 9.76 5.57
C PRO A 158 -18.00 10.44 6.61
N ALA A 159 -17.47 9.69 7.58
CA ALA A 159 -16.53 10.24 8.56
C ALA A 159 -15.17 10.52 7.91
N LEU A 160 -14.69 9.61 7.07
CA LEU A 160 -13.48 9.82 6.28
C LEU A 160 -13.64 11.00 5.32
N ASP A 161 -14.76 11.08 4.59
CA ASP A 161 -15.04 12.17 3.67
C ASP A 161 -15.01 13.52 4.38
N ALA A 162 -15.63 13.62 5.56
CA ALA A 162 -15.63 14.85 6.36
C ALA A 162 -14.21 15.24 6.80
N LEU A 163 -13.38 14.30 7.26
CA LEU A 163 -11.99 14.56 7.65
C LEU A 163 -11.14 15.01 6.45
N ILE A 164 -11.32 14.39 5.28
CA ILE A 164 -10.63 14.77 4.05
C ILE A 164 -10.94 16.23 3.68
N ILE A 165 -12.22 16.61 3.70
CA ILE A 165 -12.65 17.98 3.41
C ILE A 165 -12.10 18.95 4.46
N ASP A 166 -12.17 18.60 5.73
CA ASP A 166 -11.68 19.43 6.83
C ASP A 166 -10.16 19.69 6.72
N GLY A 167 -9.36 18.68 6.45
CA GLY A 167 -7.92 18.81 6.23
C GLY A 167 -7.54 19.73 5.06
N ARG A 168 -8.43 19.91 4.07
CA ARG A 168 -8.23 20.81 2.93
C ARG A 168 -8.58 22.27 3.22
N THR A 169 -9.36 22.54 4.26
CA THR A 169 -9.88 23.88 4.56
C THR A 169 -8.95 24.70 5.45
N SER A 170 -7.96 24.09 6.08
CA SER A 170 -7.02 24.75 7.00
C SER A 170 -5.62 24.87 6.40
N ALA A 171 -4.95 25.99 6.68
CA ALA A 171 -3.52 26.17 6.42
C ALA A 171 -2.65 25.84 7.66
N ASP A 172 -3.26 25.59 8.82
CA ASP A 172 -2.55 25.22 10.04
C ASP A 172 -2.00 23.80 9.93
N THR A 173 -0.68 23.69 9.92
CA THR A 173 0.01 22.40 9.71
C THR A 173 -0.26 21.40 10.83
N GLU A 174 -0.30 21.86 12.11
CA GLU A 174 -0.52 20.95 13.24
C GLU A 174 -1.96 20.46 13.29
N TYR A 175 -2.90 21.36 13.01
CA TYR A 175 -4.30 20.97 12.84
C TYR A 175 -4.46 19.92 11.73
N ARG A 176 -3.91 20.18 10.53
CA ARG A 176 -3.99 19.23 9.39
C ARG A 176 -3.35 17.87 9.71
N LYS A 177 -2.22 17.86 10.42
CA LYS A 177 -1.60 16.61 10.89
C LYS A 177 -2.56 15.79 11.75
N SER A 178 -3.27 16.46 12.68
CA SER A 178 -4.21 15.78 13.57
C SER A 178 -5.42 15.23 12.82
N VAL A 179 -5.94 15.96 11.83
CA VAL A 179 -7.05 15.54 10.98
C VAL A 179 -6.65 14.38 10.08
N TYR A 180 -5.52 14.49 9.38
CA TYR A 180 -5.05 13.42 8.49
C TYR A 180 -4.63 12.15 9.25
N LYS A 181 -4.17 12.27 10.51
CA LYS A 181 -3.94 11.10 11.35
C LYS A 181 -5.23 10.32 11.57
N GLN A 182 -6.33 11.00 11.92
CA GLN A 182 -7.64 10.36 12.11
C GLN A 182 -8.14 9.74 10.78
N ALA A 183 -7.99 10.43 9.65
CA ALA A 183 -8.33 9.89 8.35
C ALA A 183 -7.53 8.62 8.01
N MET A 184 -6.23 8.61 8.29
CA MET A 184 -5.39 7.42 8.11
C MET A 184 -5.80 6.24 8.99
N GLU A 185 -6.24 6.48 10.23
CA GLU A 185 -6.78 5.44 11.11
C GLU A 185 -8.01 4.77 10.48
N ILE A 186 -8.94 5.55 9.93
CA ILE A 186 -10.11 5.01 9.21
C ILE A 186 -9.68 4.20 7.97
N ILE A 187 -8.76 4.72 7.16
CA ILE A 187 -8.24 4.01 5.97
C ILE A 187 -7.59 2.68 6.36
N MET A 188 -6.83 2.66 7.46
CA MET A 188 -6.22 1.44 7.98
C MET A 188 -7.27 0.43 8.45
N ASP A 189 -8.35 0.87 9.09
CA ASP A 189 -9.44 -0.01 9.53
C ASP A 189 -10.20 -0.62 8.33
N TRP A 190 -10.32 0.10 7.23
CA TRP A 190 -10.86 -0.44 5.98
C TRP A 190 -9.97 -1.55 5.37
N GLY A 191 -8.66 -1.55 5.64
CA GLY A 191 -7.72 -2.56 5.17
C GLY A 191 -7.59 -2.64 3.64
N VAL A 192 -7.88 -1.55 2.93
CA VAL A 192 -7.95 -1.51 1.46
C VAL A 192 -6.60 -1.38 0.78
N GLU A 193 -5.56 -1.03 1.53
CA GLU A 193 -4.21 -0.82 1.01
C GLU A 193 -3.16 -1.45 1.91
N LEU A 194 -2.26 -2.22 1.31
CA LEU A 194 -1.08 -2.77 1.96
C LEU A 194 0.17 -2.05 1.45
N PRO A 195 0.75 -1.10 2.21
CA PRO A 195 2.02 -0.48 1.84
C PRO A 195 3.15 -1.50 1.84
N VAL A 196 3.81 -1.70 0.70
CA VAL A 196 4.86 -2.72 0.54
C VAL A 196 6.24 -2.12 0.57
N TYR A 197 6.50 -1.09 -0.23
CA TYR A 197 7.77 -0.37 -0.27
C TYR A 197 7.61 1.03 -0.89
N GLN A 198 8.52 1.91 -0.56
CA GLN A 198 8.64 3.22 -1.20
C GLN A 198 9.88 3.23 -2.09
N ARG A 199 9.72 3.67 -3.35
CA ARG A 199 10.85 3.86 -4.25
C ARG A 199 11.72 5.01 -3.76
N LYS A 200 13.03 4.82 -3.87
CA LYS A 200 13.99 5.92 -3.69
C LYS A 200 14.27 6.55 -5.04
N ASP A 201 14.25 7.87 -5.11
CA ASP A 201 14.75 8.58 -6.27
C ASP A 201 16.27 8.45 -6.32
N CYS A 202 16.80 8.27 -7.54
CA CYS A 202 18.22 8.14 -7.78
C CYS A 202 18.62 9.11 -8.89
N THR A 203 19.59 9.97 -8.60
CA THR A 203 20.23 10.82 -9.60
C THR A 203 21.59 10.23 -9.96
N VAL A 204 21.78 9.93 -11.23
CA VAL A 204 23.06 9.44 -11.76
C VAL A 204 23.73 10.56 -12.57
N ALA A 205 24.92 10.94 -12.19
CA ALA A 205 25.70 11.96 -12.85
C ALA A 205 27.10 11.44 -13.25
N SER A 206 27.63 11.94 -14.36
CA SER A 206 29.00 11.64 -14.79
C SER A 206 30.00 12.44 -13.96
N THR A 207 30.79 11.78 -13.13
CA THR A 207 31.85 12.41 -12.32
C THR A 207 32.97 13.02 -13.15
N ILE A 208 33.08 12.69 -14.45
CA ILE A 208 34.03 13.26 -15.38
C ILE A 208 33.53 14.62 -15.92
N ARG A 209 32.23 14.76 -16.11
CA ARG A 209 31.61 15.93 -16.76
C ARG A 209 30.95 16.90 -15.79
N VAL A 210 30.52 16.40 -14.64
CA VAL A 210 29.78 17.18 -13.63
C VAL A 210 30.61 17.26 -12.38
N ASP A 211 30.70 18.44 -11.82
CA ASP A 211 31.19 18.63 -10.47
C ASP A 211 30.10 18.20 -9.47
N CYS A 212 30.20 16.97 -8.98
CA CYS A 212 29.20 16.37 -8.12
C CYS A 212 29.05 17.08 -6.76
N ASP A 213 30.04 17.88 -6.35
CA ASP A 213 29.96 18.67 -5.11
C ASP A 213 28.96 19.85 -5.25
N THR A 214 28.59 20.20 -6.47
CA THR A 214 27.61 21.23 -6.79
C THR A 214 26.17 20.67 -6.94
N LEU A 215 25.97 19.36 -6.81
CA LEU A 215 24.63 18.78 -6.77
C LEU A 215 23.94 19.13 -5.45
N PRO A 216 22.62 19.46 -5.49
CA PRO A 216 21.85 19.67 -4.27
C PRO A 216 21.94 18.46 -3.33
N LYS A 217 22.17 18.73 -2.04
CA LYS A 217 22.33 17.66 -1.04
C LYS A 217 21.00 17.18 -0.48
N ASP A 218 19.99 18.06 -0.46
CA ASP A 218 18.68 17.84 0.15
C ASP A 218 17.60 17.60 -0.93
N MET A 219 17.87 16.70 -1.87
CA MET A 219 16.90 16.35 -2.90
C MET A 219 15.71 15.58 -2.30
N THR A 220 14.52 15.99 -2.73
CA THR A 220 13.26 15.33 -2.39
C THR A 220 12.54 14.91 -3.67
N PRO A 221 11.46 14.11 -3.62
CA PRO A 221 10.62 13.82 -4.79
C PRO A 221 10.03 15.08 -5.45
N TYR A 222 9.97 16.19 -4.73
CA TYR A 222 9.41 17.47 -5.20
C TYR A 222 10.47 18.52 -5.55
N TRP A 223 11.69 18.35 -5.08
CA TRP A 223 12.80 19.28 -5.26
C TRP A 223 14.06 18.52 -5.62
N GLY A 224 14.34 18.43 -6.90
CA GLY A 224 15.50 17.73 -7.44
C GLY A 224 16.54 18.68 -8.05
N TRP A 225 17.62 18.12 -8.57
CA TRP A 225 18.71 18.89 -9.18
C TRP A 225 18.27 19.87 -10.29
N LYS A 226 17.14 19.60 -10.94
CA LYS A 226 16.59 20.52 -11.97
C LYS A 226 16.06 21.83 -11.39
N ALA A 227 15.63 21.81 -10.13
CA ALA A 227 15.12 23.02 -9.46
C ALA A 227 16.23 24.01 -9.10
N GLU A 228 17.47 23.53 -9.02
CA GLU A 228 18.68 24.32 -8.73
C GLU A 228 19.74 24.14 -9.84
N ILE A 229 19.29 24.02 -11.10
CA ILE A 229 20.18 23.73 -12.22
C ILE A 229 21.28 24.80 -12.42
N GLU A 230 21.03 26.03 -11.98
CA GLU A 230 21.97 27.14 -12.05
C GLU A 230 23.17 26.96 -11.09
N THR A 231 23.05 26.11 -10.07
CA THR A 231 24.15 25.83 -9.14
C THR A 231 25.09 24.76 -9.67
N LEU A 232 24.65 23.99 -10.68
CA LEU A 232 25.38 22.84 -11.19
C LEU A 232 26.57 23.28 -12.07
N ALA A 233 27.78 22.88 -11.69
CA ALA A 233 28.97 23.14 -12.48
C ALA A 233 29.37 21.94 -13.35
N VAL A 234 29.83 22.27 -14.58
CA VAL A 234 30.48 21.32 -15.49
C VAL A 234 32.00 21.43 -15.32
N LYS A 235 32.66 20.26 -15.39
CA LYS A 235 34.13 20.18 -15.37
C LYS A 235 34.71 20.45 -16.75
#